data_73c35949f75faf7442b655d62fb81749
#
_entry.id   73c35949f75faf7442b655d62fb81749
#
_cell.length_a   1.000
_cell.length_b   1.000
_cell.length_c   1.000
_cell.angle_alpha   90.00
_cell.angle_beta   90.00
_cell.angle_gamma   90.00
#
_symmetry.space_group_name_H-M   'P 1'
#
loop_
_entity.id
_entity.type
_entity.pdbx_description
1 polymer ?
#
loop_
_entity_poly.entity_id
_entity_poly.type
_entity_poly.pdbx_seq_one_letter_code
_entity_poly.pdbx_strand_id
1 'polypeptide(L)'
;PSLTAMTNRYDTPESQPDLINHLRQQIIGRETHIPTPYGSKPLVYCDHTASGRGLASIEKVISRDVLPHYANTHSEASHTGRHTGQLREWARQTIKDAINAGPDDIVIFCGSGATAAVNTLVHLLGLQSAGVADRTREHRPLVLVGPYEHHSNELPWREAQADVIRLPLDQNGGIDQTVMTNTLAQNAHRPFIVGSFSAASNVTGIVSDVSGITRRLKDHGALAVWDYAAGAPYLAVDMNAADAPLDAVVFSPHKFIGGPGSSGVLAIKRKVLRNTVPAQIGGGTVRYVTPDWHEWHPDPEHREEGGTPGIVESIRGAMAVSIPKKIGYQRIAEIEKQHRREAEKRFQMTDGLERLGPRHADQLPIFSM
;
A
#
# COMPACT_ATOMS: atom_id res chain seq x y z
N PRO A 1 24.44 -17.86 1.07
CA PRO A 1 24.72 -16.72 0.22
C PRO A 1 24.54 -15.44 1.03
N SER A 2 25.46 -14.46 0.92
CA SER A 2 25.25 -13.15 1.60
C SER A 2 23.97 -12.49 1.08
N LEU A 3 23.29 -11.69 1.91
CA LEU A 3 22.13 -10.87 1.52
C LEU A 3 22.40 -10.12 0.21
N THR A 4 23.60 -9.60 0.04
CA THR A 4 24.09 -8.94 -1.18
C THR A 4 24.10 -9.88 -2.38
N ALA A 5 24.40 -11.17 -2.21
CA ALA A 5 24.36 -12.15 -3.30
C ALA A 5 22.93 -12.55 -3.69
N MET A 6 21.95 -12.45 -2.78
CA MET A 6 20.54 -12.64 -3.10
C MET A 6 19.98 -11.44 -3.90
N THR A 7 20.37 -10.22 -3.52
CA THR A 7 19.96 -9.00 -4.25
C THR A 7 20.57 -8.93 -5.64
N ASN A 8 21.84 -9.33 -5.82
CA ASN A 8 22.55 -9.30 -7.09
C ASN A 8 22.15 -10.45 -8.04
N ARG A 9 21.54 -11.53 -7.55
CA ARG A 9 20.99 -12.61 -8.40
C ARG A 9 19.71 -12.21 -9.14
N TYR A 10 19.14 -11.04 -8.79
CA TYR A 10 18.12 -10.33 -9.57
C TYR A 10 18.74 -9.31 -10.54
N ASP A 11 20.03 -9.44 -10.88
CA ASP A 11 20.62 -8.66 -11.96
C ASP A 11 19.86 -8.98 -13.25
N THR A 12 18.83 -8.17 -13.43
CA THR A 12 18.04 -8.05 -14.63
C THR A 12 18.94 -7.43 -15.69
N PRO A 13 18.71 -7.75 -16.98
CA PRO A 13 19.44 -7.15 -18.08
C PRO A 13 19.56 -5.64 -17.92
N GLU A 14 20.73 -5.08 -18.20
CA GLU A 14 21.08 -3.68 -17.99
C GLU A 14 20.23 -2.69 -18.81
N SER A 15 19.48 -3.15 -19.83
CA SER A 15 18.60 -2.30 -20.64
C SER A 15 17.13 -2.41 -20.22
N GLN A 16 16.45 -1.28 -20.01
CA GLN A 16 15.04 -1.21 -19.61
C GLN A 16 14.05 -1.98 -20.54
N PRO A 17 14.20 -1.97 -21.89
CA PRO A 17 13.35 -2.76 -22.78
C PRO A 17 13.47 -4.27 -22.55
N ASP A 18 14.69 -4.75 -22.28
CA ASP A 18 14.95 -6.17 -22.04
C ASP A 18 14.37 -6.63 -20.70
N LEU A 19 14.39 -5.76 -19.67
CA LEU A 19 13.77 -6.04 -18.38
C LEU A 19 12.26 -6.28 -18.50
N ILE A 20 11.54 -5.41 -19.21
CA ILE A 20 10.08 -5.55 -19.37
C ILE A 20 9.74 -6.84 -20.13
N ASN A 21 10.46 -7.15 -21.19
CA ASN A 21 10.27 -8.38 -21.96
C ASN A 21 10.62 -9.63 -21.13
N HIS A 22 11.70 -9.57 -20.36
CA HIS A 22 12.08 -10.62 -19.44
C HIS A 22 10.97 -10.86 -18.39
N LEU A 23 10.45 -9.83 -17.74
CA LEU A 23 9.36 -9.93 -16.78
C LEU A 23 8.11 -10.53 -17.40
N ARG A 24 7.74 -10.13 -18.61
CA ARG A 24 6.61 -10.71 -19.36
C ARG A 24 6.74 -12.21 -19.56
N GLN A 25 7.95 -12.69 -19.85
CA GLN A 25 8.21 -14.13 -20.02
C GLN A 25 8.15 -14.90 -18.70
N GLN A 26 8.38 -14.22 -17.56
CA GLN A 26 8.34 -14.82 -16.24
C GLN A 26 6.94 -14.89 -15.61
N ILE A 27 5.90 -14.32 -16.26
CA ILE A 27 4.53 -14.34 -15.73
C ILE A 27 4.01 -15.78 -15.68
N ILE A 28 3.70 -16.24 -14.48
CA ILE A 28 3.11 -17.56 -14.26
C ILE A 28 1.69 -17.58 -14.82
N GLY A 29 1.40 -18.59 -15.64
CA GLY A 29 0.10 -18.77 -16.27
C GLY A 29 -0.12 -17.92 -17.52
N ARG A 30 0.92 -17.36 -18.12
CA ARG A 30 0.83 -16.58 -19.37
C ARG A 30 0.22 -17.39 -20.53
N GLU A 31 0.54 -18.69 -20.61
CA GLU A 31 0.08 -19.58 -21.69
C GLU A 31 -1.09 -20.48 -21.25
N THR A 32 -1.72 -20.14 -20.13
CA THR A 32 -2.86 -20.90 -19.62
C THR A 32 -4.04 -20.76 -20.55
N HIS A 33 -4.72 -21.89 -20.84
CA HIS A 33 -5.99 -21.93 -21.53
C HIS A 33 -7.12 -22.24 -20.54
N ILE A 34 -8.27 -21.67 -20.76
CA ILE A 34 -9.48 -21.91 -19.97
C ILE A 34 -10.59 -22.50 -20.84
N PRO A 35 -11.43 -23.40 -20.29
CA PRO A 35 -12.62 -23.88 -20.99
C PRO A 35 -13.63 -22.74 -21.10
N THR A 36 -14.21 -22.60 -22.30
CA THR A 36 -15.30 -21.64 -22.57
C THR A 36 -16.41 -22.33 -23.37
N PRO A 37 -17.59 -21.71 -23.45
CA PRO A 37 -18.66 -22.22 -24.33
C PRO A 37 -18.24 -22.38 -25.81
N TYR A 38 -17.18 -21.70 -26.22
CA TYR A 38 -16.63 -21.73 -27.58
C TYR A 38 -15.35 -22.56 -27.69
N GLY A 39 -15.16 -23.53 -26.80
CA GLY A 39 -13.95 -24.36 -26.70
C GLY A 39 -12.87 -23.76 -25.82
N SER A 40 -11.69 -24.39 -25.81
CA SER A 40 -10.52 -23.90 -25.05
C SER A 40 -9.98 -22.60 -25.64
N LYS A 41 -9.83 -21.55 -24.83
CA LYS A 41 -9.31 -20.25 -25.26
C LYS A 41 -8.15 -19.82 -24.35
N PRO A 42 -7.17 -19.03 -24.87
CA PRO A 42 -6.15 -18.42 -24.04
C PRO A 42 -6.76 -17.54 -22.94
N LEU A 43 -6.22 -17.62 -21.72
CA LEU A 43 -6.58 -16.73 -20.63
C LEU A 43 -6.11 -15.31 -20.94
N VAL A 44 -7.03 -14.37 -21.06
CA VAL A 44 -6.73 -12.94 -21.12
C VAL A 44 -7.00 -12.36 -19.73
N TYR A 45 -5.94 -11.98 -19.02
CA TYR A 45 -6.04 -11.41 -17.67
C TYR A 45 -5.87 -9.89 -17.75
N CYS A 46 -6.93 -9.14 -17.47
CA CYS A 46 -6.95 -7.66 -17.52
C CYS A 46 -7.21 -7.01 -16.17
N ASP A 47 -7.31 -7.78 -15.07
CA ASP A 47 -7.68 -7.28 -13.75
C ASP A 47 -6.47 -7.10 -12.83
N HIS A 48 -5.40 -6.46 -13.34
CA HIS A 48 -4.21 -6.16 -12.56
C HIS A 48 -4.47 -5.17 -11.41
N THR A 49 -5.53 -4.38 -11.52
CA THR A 49 -5.97 -3.46 -10.45
C THR A 49 -6.43 -4.22 -9.21
N ALA A 50 -7.05 -5.38 -9.36
CA ALA A 50 -7.47 -6.22 -8.26
C ALA A 50 -6.31 -7.05 -7.69
N SER A 51 -5.47 -7.65 -8.56
CA SER A 51 -4.27 -8.39 -8.13
C SER A 51 -3.26 -8.49 -9.28
N GLY A 52 -1.97 -8.44 -8.95
CA GLY A 52 -0.90 -8.76 -9.89
C GLY A 52 -0.87 -10.24 -10.26
N ARG A 53 0.07 -10.62 -11.15
CA ARG A 53 0.36 -12.01 -11.52
C ARG A 53 1.65 -12.46 -10.87
N GLY A 54 1.76 -13.74 -10.54
CA GLY A 54 2.98 -14.33 -10.01
C GLY A 54 4.12 -14.32 -11.04
N LEU A 55 5.36 -14.23 -10.55
CA LEU A 55 6.58 -14.31 -11.35
C LEU A 55 7.38 -15.57 -10.99
N ALA A 56 7.72 -16.36 -11.98
CA ALA A 56 8.51 -17.58 -11.80
C ALA A 56 9.87 -17.32 -11.15
N SER A 57 10.50 -16.19 -11.43
CA SER A 57 11.77 -15.77 -10.82
C SER A 57 11.64 -15.56 -9.31
N ILE A 58 10.57 -14.91 -8.84
CA ILE A 58 10.32 -14.69 -7.40
C ILE A 58 10.04 -16.01 -6.71
N GLU A 59 9.14 -16.84 -7.26
CA GLU A 59 8.81 -18.14 -6.66
C GLU A 59 10.03 -19.08 -6.61
N LYS A 60 10.90 -19.00 -7.60
CA LYS A 60 12.19 -19.75 -7.60
C LYS A 60 13.08 -19.34 -6.45
N VAL A 61 13.21 -18.06 -6.15
CA VAL A 61 13.99 -17.59 -5.00
C VAL A 61 13.36 -18.04 -3.69
N ILE A 62 12.05 -17.89 -3.56
CA ILE A 62 11.37 -18.36 -2.35
C ILE A 62 11.61 -19.85 -2.13
N SER A 63 11.43 -20.68 -3.15
CA SER A 63 11.57 -22.14 -3.01
C SER A 63 13.01 -22.62 -2.80
N ARG A 64 14.01 -21.94 -3.39
CA ARG A 64 15.41 -22.40 -3.37
C ARG A 64 16.29 -21.71 -2.34
N ASP A 65 16.00 -20.45 -2.01
CA ASP A 65 16.90 -19.63 -1.21
C ASP A 65 16.27 -19.23 0.15
N VAL A 66 14.93 -19.14 0.25
CA VAL A 66 14.22 -18.78 1.48
C VAL A 66 13.78 -20.03 2.25
N LEU A 67 12.98 -20.89 1.64
CA LEU A 67 12.36 -22.04 2.33
C LEU A 67 13.36 -23.05 2.91
N PRO A 68 14.51 -23.36 2.30
CA PRO A 68 15.48 -24.28 2.89
C PRO A 68 16.06 -23.82 4.23
N HIS A 69 16.03 -22.50 4.51
CA HIS A 69 16.52 -21.90 5.74
C HIS A 69 15.41 -21.30 6.60
N TYR A 70 14.15 -21.57 6.24
CA TYR A 70 12.99 -20.98 6.91
C TYR A 70 12.90 -21.43 8.38
N ALA A 71 12.71 -20.45 9.27
CA ALA A 71 12.42 -20.66 10.67
C ALA A 71 11.68 -19.45 11.26
N ASN A 72 11.13 -19.56 12.46
CA ASN A 72 10.53 -18.44 13.18
C ASN A 72 11.58 -17.37 13.49
N THR A 73 11.23 -16.11 13.29
CA THR A 73 12.11 -14.92 13.45
C THR A 73 12.31 -14.51 14.92
N HIS A 74 11.55 -15.04 15.86
CA HIS A 74 11.66 -14.71 17.29
C HIS A 74 12.87 -15.34 18.00
N SER A 75 13.67 -16.15 17.32
CA SER A 75 14.85 -16.80 17.89
C SER A 75 16.08 -16.55 17.05
N GLU A 76 16.97 -15.70 17.55
CA GLU A 76 18.28 -15.44 16.93
C GLU A 76 19.34 -16.48 17.34
N ALA A 77 19.02 -17.39 18.26
CA ALA A 77 19.95 -18.41 18.77
C ALA A 77 20.30 -19.47 17.71
N SER A 78 19.37 -19.76 16.78
CA SER A 78 19.61 -20.68 15.69
C SER A 78 20.10 -19.99 14.43
N HIS A 79 20.86 -20.71 13.58
CA HIS A 79 21.28 -20.21 12.28
C HIS A 79 20.07 -19.84 11.38
N THR A 80 19.08 -20.71 11.34
CA THR A 80 17.88 -20.54 10.51
C THR A 80 17.00 -19.37 10.99
N GLY A 81 16.78 -19.22 12.30
CA GLY A 81 16.03 -18.10 12.85
C GLY A 81 16.70 -16.75 12.57
N ARG A 82 18.01 -16.66 12.78
CA ARG A 82 18.79 -15.46 12.47
C ARG A 82 18.75 -15.11 10.99
N HIS A 83 18.94 -16.12 10.11
CA HIS A 83 18.91 -15.91 8.67
C HIS A 83 17.54 -15.41 8.19
N THR A 84 16.46 -16.03 8.68
CA THR A 84 15.09 -15.64 8.33
C THR A 84 14.77 -14.24 8.87
N GLY A 85 15.21 -13.89 10.08
CA GLY A 85 15.10 -12.55 10.64
C GLY A 85 15.80 -11.50 9.77
N GLN A 86 17.03 -11.79 9.33
CA GLN A 86 17.77 -10.89 8.42
C GLN A 86 17.07 -10.70 7.08
N LEU A 87 16.47 -11.74 6.49
CA LEU A 87 15.70 -11.63 5.26
C LEU A 87 14.46 -10.74 5.44
N ARG A 88 13.83 -10.82 6.59
CA ARG A 88 12.66 -10.02 6.90
C ARG A 88 13.02 -8.54 7.10
N GLU A 89 14.12 -8.24 7.79
CA GLU A 89 14.62 -6.87 7.92
C GLU A 89 15.11 -6.31 6.57
N TRP A 90 15.74 -7.13 5.72
CA TRP A 90 16.01 -6.76 4.34
C TRP A 90 14.72 -6.41 3.57
N ALA A 91 13.65 -7.18 3.76
CA ALA A 91 12.36 -6.89 3.12
C ALA A 91 11.81 -5.54 3.59
N ARG A 92 11.89 -5.23 4.88
CA ARG A 92 11.47 -3.96 5.45
C ARG A 92 12.29 -2.80 4.89
N GLN A 93 13.62 -2.93 4.86
CA GLN A 93 14.49 -1.91 4.29
C GLN A 93 14.23 -1.70 2.80
N THR A 94 14.00 -2.77 2.03
CA THR A 94 13.63 -2.67 0.61
C THR A 94 12.35 -1.88 0.39
N ILE A 95 11.34 -2.08 1.24
CA ILE A 95 10.11 -1.27 1.21
C ILE A 95 10.43 0.19 1.56
N LYS A 96 11.18 0.46 2.64
CA LYS A 96 11.61 1.81 3.01
C LYS A 96 12.30 2.54 1.86
N ASP A 97 13.24 1.88 1.21
CA ASP A 97 13.97 2.43 0.07
C ASP A 97 13.07 2.70 -1.14
N ALA A 98 12.06 1.85 -1.36
CA ALA A 98 11.14 1.99 -2.48
C ALA A 98 10.18 3.19 -2.34
N ILE A 99 9.85 3.58 -1.12
CA ILE A 99 8.89 4.66 -0.80
C ILE A 99 9.56 5.93 -0.26
N ASN A 100 10.89 6.04 -0.35
CA ASN A 100 11.66 7.16 0.22
C ASN A 100 11.35 7.40 1.71
N ALA A 101 11.25 6.31 2.50
CA ALA A 101 11.08 6.38 3.93
C ALA A 101 12.40 6.73 4.63
N GLY A 102 12.33 7.62 5.62
CA GLY A 102 13.48 8.03 6.43
C GLY A 102 13.66 7.17 7.68
N PRO A 103 14.67 7.47 8.50
CA PRO A 103 14.98 6.71 9.71
C PRO A 103 13.87 6.77 10.77
N ASP A 104 13.08 7.84 10.79
CA ASP A 104 11.95 8.02 11.71
C ASP A 104 10.62 7.44 11.16
N ASP A 105 10.65 6.88 9.96
CA ASP A 105 9.49 6.23 9.36
C ASP A 105 9.50 4.74 9.73
N ILE A 106 8.33 4.24 10.10
CA ILE A 106 8.09 2.87 10.53
C ILE A 106 7.39 2.15 9.39
N VAL A 107 7.83 0.94 9.07
CA VAL A 107 7.16 0.05 8.12
C VAL A 107 6.67 -1.20 8.84
N ILE A 108 5.36 -1.43 8.83
CA ILE A 108 4.69 -2.56 9.45
C ILE A 108 4.11 -3.44 8.36
N PHE A 109 4.42 -4.73 8.42
CA PHE A 109 3.78 -5.73 7.56
C PHE A 109 2.45 -6.15 8.17
N CYS A 110 1.37 -5.91 7.43
CA CYS A 110 0.01 -6.18 7.86
C CYS A 110 -0.56 -7.39 7.11
N GLY A 111 -1.55 -8.07 7.68
CA GLY A 111 -2.14 -9.28 7.09
C GLY A 111 -2.77 -9.06 5.70
N SER A 112 -4.06 -8.72 5.64
CA SER A 112 -4.85 -8.64 4.40
C SER A 112 -4.67 -7.32 3.65
N GLY A 113 -3.50 -7.06 3.08
CA GLY A 113 -3.25 -5.88 2.24
C GLY A 113 -3.51 -4.55 2.95
N ALA A 114 -3.89 -3.52 2.18
CA ALA A 114 -4.20 -2.20 2.70
C ALA A 114 -5.37 -2.19 3.70
N THR A 115 -6.29 -3.14 3.62
CA THR A 115 -7.38 -3.27 4.60
C THR A 115 -6.86 -3.48 6.02
N ALA A 116 -5.95 -4.44 6.20
CA ALA A 116 -5.32 -4.65 7.50
C ALA A 116 -4.47 -3.44 7.92
N ALA A 117 -3.79 -2.81 6.96
CA ALA A 117 -2.96 -1.63 7.21
C ALA A 117 -3.78 -0.43 7.73
N VAL A 118 -4.94 -0.14 7.13
CA VAL A 118 -5.83 0.95 7.61
C VAL A 118 -6.40 0.63 8.99
N ASN A 119 -6.81 -0.62 9.26
CA ASN A 119 -7.29 -1.01 10.60
C ASN A 119 -6.17 -0.86 11.65
N THR A 120 -4.95 -1.26 11.34
CA THR A 120 -3.78 -1.04 12.21
C THR A 120 -3.53 0.46 12.42
N LEU A 121 -3.62 1.27 11.36
CA LEU A 121 -3.47 2.72 11.44
C LEU A 121 -4.51 3.37 12.37
N VAL A 122 -5.78 3.00 12.23
CA VAL A 122 -6.87 3.47 13.13
C VAL A 122 -6.54 3.18 14.59
N HIS A 123 -6.03 1.97 14.87
CA HIS A 123 -5.58 1.60 16.20
C HIS A 123 -4.39 2.45 16.69
N LEU A 124 -3.35 2.60 15.87
CA LEU A 124 -2.13 3.35 16.21
C LEU A 124 -2.40 4.85 16.45
N LEU A 125 -3.42 5.39 15.79
CA LEU A 125 -3.90 6.76 16.03
C LEU A 125 -4.80 6.87 17.28
N GLY A 126 -5.05 5.78 18.00
CA GLY A 126 -5.89 5.77 19.21
C GLY A 126 -7.38 6.00 18.93
N LEU A 127 -7.84 5.61 17.74
CA LEU A 127 -9.22 5.81 17.28
C LEU A 127 -10.10 4.58 17.38
N GLN A 128 -9.59 3.43 17.82
CA GLN A 128 -10.40 2.23 17.98
C GLN A 128 -11.47 2.39 19.07
N SER A 129 -12.64 1.80 18.80
CA SER A 129 -13.75 1.71 19.73
C SER A 129 -13.49 0.64 20.80
N ALA A 130 -12.70 0.95 21.81
CA ALA A 130 -12.58 0.10 23.00
C ALA A 130 -13.27 0.77 24.18
N GLY A 131 -14.57 0.56 24.34
CA GLY A 131 -15.30 0.74 25.61
C GLY A 131 -15.16 2.09 26.32
N VAL A 132 -14.63 3.12 25.67
CA VAL A 132 -14.37 4.42 26.27
C VAL A 132 -15.52 5.38 25.96
N ALA A 133 -15.92 6.08 27.01
CA ALA A 133 -16.93 7.09 27.07
C ALA A 133 -17.06 7.93 25.78
N ASP A 134 -18.30 8.05 25.38
CA ASP A 134 -18.79 8.96 24.33
C ASP A 134 -18.09 10.32 24.41
N ARG A 135 -17.05 10.50 23.60
CA ARG A 135 -16.41 11.81 23.46
C ARG A 135 -17.47 12.74 22.90
N THR A 136 -17.73 13.84 23.56
CA THR A 136 -18.61 14.88 22.99
C THR A 136 -18.11 15.25 21.61
N ARG A 137 -19.01 15.63 20.72
CA ARG A 137 -18.70 15.89 19.30
C ARG A 137 -17.51 16.85 19.12
N GLU A 138 -17.37 17.83 20.00
CA GLU A 138 -16.26 18.80 20.00
C GLU A 138 -14.88 18.17 20.31
N HIS A 139 -14.87 17.02 21.00
CA HIS A 139 -13.65 16.30 21.38
C HIS A 139 -13.35 15.10 20.48
N ARG A 140 -14.13 14.90 19.42
CA ARG A 140 -13.86 13.85 18.44
C ARG A 140 -12.88 14.36 17.38
N PRO A 141 -11.87 13.56 17.00
CA PRO A 141 -11.09 13.80 15.79
C PRO A 141 -11.98 13.83 14.56
N LEU A 142 -11.51 14.53 13.51
CA LEU A 142 -12.17 14.56 12.22
C LEU A 142 -11.36 13.77 11.20
N VAL A 143 -12.03 12.95 10.40
CA VAL A 143 -11.43 12.27 9.23
C VAL A 143 -12.11 12.78 7.97
N LEU A 144 -11.32 13.30 7.05
CA LEU A 144 -11.75 13.65 5.69
C LEU A 144 -11.44 12.47 4.78
N VAL A 145 -12.41 12.01 4.02
CA VAL A 145 -12.25 10.96 3.00
C VAL A 145 -12.63 11.50 1.63
N GLY A 146 -12.04 10.94 0.57
CA GLY A 146 -12.33 11.33 -0.81
C GLY A 146 -13.68 10.80 -1.31
N PRO A 147 -14.09 11.24 -2.50
CA PRO A 147 -15.38 10.84 -3.09
C PRO A 147 -15.38 9.41 -3.66
N TYR A 148 -14.21 8.83 -3.92
CA TYR A 148 -14.05 7.53 -4.57
C TYR A 148 -13.12 6.57 -3.79
N GLU A 149 -13.15 6.68 -2.45
CA GLU A 149 -12.36 5.78 -1.61
C GLU A 149 -12.82 4.33 -1.77
N HIS A 150 -11.84 3.42 -1.79
CA HIS A 150 -12.15 2.01 -1.61
C HIS A 150 -12.72 1.78 -0.21
N HIS A 151 -13.64 0.84 -0.06
CA HIS A 151 -14.26 0.51 1.24
C HIS A 151 -13.22 0.25 2.34
N SER A 152 -12.07 -0.27 2.01
CA SER A 152 -10.96 -0.48 2.96
C SER A 152 -10.38 0.82 3.53
N ASN A 153 -10.47 1.93 2.79
CA ASN A 153 -10.05 3.25 3.26
C ASN A 153 -11.22 4.13 3.69
N GLU A 154 -12.40 3.60 3.83
CA GLU A 154 -13.57 4.33 4.30
C GLU A 154 -14.22 3.69 5.53
N LEU A 155 -14.56 2.40 5.47
CA LEU A 155 -15.30 1.73 6.53
C LEU A 155 -14.57 1.74 7.89
N PRO A 156 -13.25 1.51 7.97
CA PRO A 156 -12.55 1.57 9.26
C PRO A 156 -12.64 2.94 9.93
N TRP A 157 -12.69 4.03 9.15
CA TRP A 157 -12.86 5.37 9.69
C TRP A 157 -14.27 5.64 10.18
N ARG A 158 -15.29 5.08 9.49
CA ARG A 158 -16.71 5.18 9.93
C ARG A 158 -16.97 4.47 11.25
N GLU A 159 -16.29 3.35 11.48
CA GLU A 159 -16.38 2.58 12.73
C GLU A 159 -15.42 3.11 13.82
N ALA A 160 -14.56 4.06 13.49
CA ALA A 160 -13.63 4.68 14.43
C ALA A 160 -14.34 5.70 15.35
N GLN A 161 -13.70 6.05 16.46
CA GLN A 161 -14.13 7.15 17.34
C GLN A 161 -13.74 8.52 16.75
N ALA A 162 -14.23 8.82 15.57
CA ALA A 162 -14.02 10.05 14.83
C ALA A 162 -15.29 10.46 14.10
N ASP A 163 -15.41 11.73 13.77
CA ASP A 163 -16.40 12.18 12.79
C ASP A 163 -15.81 12.02 11.40
N VAL A 164 -16.60 11.57 10.42
CA VAL A 164 -16.14 11.39 9.04
C VAL A 164 -16.88 12.32 8.11
N ILE A 165 -16.16 13.09 7.32
CA ILE A 165 -16.71 13.93 6.26
C ILE A 165 -16.19 13.44 4.93
N ARG A 166 -17.10 13.07 4.01
CA ARG A 166 -16.76 12.77 2.61
C ARG A 166 -16.74 14.07 1.82
N LEU A 167 -15.61 14.33 1.17
CA LEU A 167 -15.45 15.47 0.27
C LEU A 167 -16.12 15.19 -1.07
N PRO A 168 -16.73 16.21 -1.70
CA PRO A 168 -17.33 16.06 -3.03
C PRO A 168 -16.26 16.01 -4.14
N LEU A 169 -16.71 15.61 -5.33
CA LEU A 169 -15.94 15.74 -6.58
C LEU A 169 -15.94 17.22 -7.02
N ASP A 170 -14.80 17.63 -7.57
CA ASP A 170 -14.74 18.83 -8.40
C ASP A 170 -15.28 18.55 -9.81
N GLN A 171 -15.33 19.58 -10.65
CA GLN A 171 -15.79 19.48 -12.04
C GLN A 171 -14.89 18.60 -12.94
N ASN A 172 -13.69 18.28 -12.52
CA ASN A 172 -12.72 17.44 -13.22
C ASN A 172 -12.71 16.00 -12.69
N GLY A 173 -13.56 15.70 -11.69
CA GLY A 173 -13.64 14.39 -11.05
C GLY A 173 -12.56 14.11 -10.00
N GLY A 174 -11.78 15.11 -9.61
CA GLY A 174 -10.87 15.07 -8.47
C GLY A 174 -11.57 15.42 -7.15
N ILE A 175 -10.81 15.47 -6.06
CA ILE A 175 -11.29 15.96 -4.76
C ILE A 175 -11.47 17.49 -4.87
N ASP A 176 -12.65 18.01 -4.46
CA ASP A 176 -12.87 19.45 -4.40
C ASP A 176 -11.99 20.09 -3.30
N GLN A 177 -10.86 20.64 -3.72
CA GLN A 177 -9.88 21.24 -2.81
C GLN A 177 -10.38 22.51 -2.15
N THR A 178 -11.34 23.22 -2.76
CA THR A 178 -11.97 24.41 -2.16
C THR A 178 -12.84 24.01 -0.98
N VAL A 179 -13.70 23.00 -1.17
CA VAL A 179 -14.53 22.46 -0.09
C VAL A 179 -13.63 21.86 0.99
N MET A 180 -12.55 21.15 0.64
CA MET A 180 -11.59 20.61 1.60
C MET A 180 -10.99 21.72 2.46
N THR A 181 -10.48 22.78 1.87
CA THR A 181 -9.86 23.92 2.59
C THR A 181 -10.86 24.58 3.56
N ASN A 182 -12.09 24.82 3.10
CA ASN A 182 -13.14 25.40 3.94
C ASN A 182 -13.50 24.46 5.11
N THR A 183 -13.60 23.16 4.85
CA THR A 183 -13.89 22.15 5.88
C THR A 183 -12.78 22.09 6.93
N LEU A 184 -11.50 22.13 6.51
CA LEU A 184 -10.35 22.18 7.42
C LEU A 184 -10.40 23.42 8.31
N ALA A 185 -10.63 24.60 7.74
CA ALA A 185 -10.71 25.86 8.47
C ALA A 185 -11.87 25.87 9.49
N GLN A 186 -13.05 25.39 9.12
CA GLN A 186 -14.22 25.31 10.01
C GLN A 186 -14.04 24.31 11.18
N ASN A 187 -13.16 23.34 11.02
CA ASN A 187 -12.92 22.30 12.01
C ASN A 187 -11.54 22.42 12.71
N ALA A 188 -10.87 23.57 12.61
CA ALA A 188 -9.55 23.80 13.23
C ALA A 188 -9.53 23.62 14.74
N HIS A 189 -10.69 23.65 15.40
CA HIS A 189 -10.87 23.43 16.84
C HIS A 189 -10.80 21.95 17.25
N ARG A 190 -10.85 21.02 16.30
CA ARG A 190 -10.81 19.57 16.57
C ARG A 190 -9.45 19.15 17.15
N PRO A 191 -9.40 18.13 18.03
CA PRO A 191 -8.16 17.68 18.67
C PRO A 191 -7.10 17.24 17.67
N PHE A 192 -7.48 16.68 16.55
CA PHE A 192 -6.69 16.49 15.33
C PHE A 192 -7.58 16.14 14.13
N ILE A 193 -7.05 16.35 12.95
CA ILE A 193 -7.71 16.06 11.68
C ILE A 193 -6.85 15.12 10.86
N VAL A 194 -7.48 14.17 10.19
CA VAL A 194 -6.83 13.24 9.25
C VAL A 194 -7.47 13.45 7.88
N GLY A 195 -6.68 13.68 6.85
CA GLY A 195 -7.09 13.47 5.47
C GLY A 195 -6.63 12.09 5.01
N SER A 196 -7.56 11.18 4.70
CA SER A 196 -7.27 9.83 4.23
C SER A 196 -7.83 9.64 2.82
N PHE A 197 -6.94 9.63 1.83
CA PHE A 197 -7.31 9.68 0.43
C PHE A 197 -6.63 8.61 -0.41
N SER A 198 -7.30 8.16 -1.46
CA SER A 198 -6.72 7.28 -2.48
C SER A 198 -5.83 8.07 -3.44
N ALA A 199 -4.59 7.61 -3.64
CA ALA A 199 -3.69 8.20 -4.63
C ALA A 199 -4.15 7.97 -6.07
N ALA A 200 -4.88 6.87 -6.30
CA ALA A 200 -5.58 6.62 -7.55
C ALA A 200 -6.86 5.81 -7.30
N SER A 201 -7.93 6.14 -8.01
CA SER A 201 -9.18 5.40 -7.94
C SER A 201 -9.03 4.02 -8.60
N ASN A 202 -9.42 2.96 -7.91
CA ASN A 202 -9.47 1.61 -8.46
C ASN A 202 -10.65 1.39 -9.44
N VAL A 203 -11.58 2.33 -9.52
CA VAL A 203 -12.76 2.29 -10.39
C VAL A 203 -12.57 3.10 -11.65
N THR A 204 -12.17 4.37 -11.51
CA THR A 204 -12.04 5.31 -12.63
C THR A 204 -10.61 5.50 -13.10
N GLY A 205 -9.62 5.06 -12.32
CA GLY A 205 -8.20 5.32 -12.57
C GLY A 205 -7.73 6.75 -12.32
N ILE A 206 -8.61 7.65 -11.89
CA ILE A 206 -8.24 9.06 -11.62
C ILE A 206 -7.12 9.11 -10.61
N VAL A 207 -6.07 9.84 -10.94
CA VAL A 207 -4.90 10.09 -10.08
C VAL A 207 -5.11 11.38 -9.30
N SER A 208 -4.92 11.32 -7.98
CA SER A 208 -5.04 12.47 -7.08
C SER A 208 -3.78 13.35 -7.13
N ASP A 209 -3.96 14.65 -6.93
CA ASP A 209 -2.85 15.58 -6.67
C ASP A 209 -2.33 15.39 -5.23
N VAL A 210 -1.55 14.31 -5.05
CA VAL A 210 -1.01 13.92 -3.73
C VAL A 210 -0.26 15.06 -3.08
N SER A 211 0.63 15.72 -3.80
CA SER A 211 1.47 16.80 -3.27
C SER A 211 0.66 18.04 -2.91
N GLY A 212 -0.24 18.51 -3.80
CA GLY A 212 -1.06 19.69 -3.55
C GLY A 212 -2.03 19.50 -2.38
N ILE A 213 -2.69 18.35 -2.33
CA ILE A 213 -3.61 18.00 -1.24
C ILE A 213 -2.84 17.86 0.08
N THR A 214 -1.69 17.20 0.07
CA THR A 214 -0.85 17.06 1.27
C THR A 214 -0.41 18.41 1.82
N ARG A 215 0.07 19.34 0.98
CA ARG A 215 0.42 20.69 1.42
C ARG A 215 -0.76 21.38 2.13
N ARG A 216 -1.95 21.35 1.53
CA ARG A 216 -3.14 21.95 2.15
C ARG A 216 -3.48 21.32 3.50
N LEU A 217 -3.39 20.00 3.64
CA LEU A 217 -3.56 19.33 4.92
C LEU A 217 -2.54 19.84 5.95
N LYS A 218 -1.25 19.92 5.55
CA LYS A 218 -0.17 20.39 6.42
C LYS A 218 -0.32 21.84 6.84
N ASP A 219 -0.75 22.72 5.95
CA ASP A 219 -1.01 24.11 6.23
C ASP A 219 -2.09 24.31 7.32
N HIS A 220 -2.96 23.32 7.49
CA HIS A 220 -4.01 23.29 8.52
C HIS A 220 -3.68 22.36 9.70
N GLY A 221 -2.44 21.86 9.82
CA GLY A 221 -2.02 20.95 10.89
C GLY A 221 -2.66 19.55 10.84
N ALA A 222 -3.26 19.18 9.72
CA ALA A 222 -3.88 17.87 9.53
C ALA A 222 -2.86 16.80 9.12
N LEU A 223 -3.15 15.54 9.48
CA LEU A 223 -2.37 14.40 9.05
C LEU A 223 -2.73 14.01 7.61
N ALA A 224 -1.71 13.74 6.80
CA ALA A 224 -1.87 13.28 5.42
C ALA A 224 -1.64 11.77 5.33
N VAL A 225 -2.72 11.03 5.13
CA VAL A 225 -2.76 9.57 4.97
C VAL A 225 -3.13 9.24 3.53
N TRP A 226 -2.37 8.35 2.89
CA TRP A 226 -2.60 8.01 1.50
C TRP A 226 -2.74 6.51 1.28
N ASP A 227 -3.85 6.11 0.66
CA ASP A 227 -4.07 4.77 0.15
C ASP A 227 -3.50 4.67 -1.28
N TYR A 228 -2.39 3.97 -1.41
CA TYR A 228 -1.72 3.69 -2.66
C TYR A 228 -2.05 2.29 -3.21
N ALA A 229 -3.07 1.59 -2.68
CA ALA A 229 -3.34 0.21 -3.08
C ALA A 229 -3.52 0.04 -4.59
N ALA A 230 -4.23 0.96 -5.26
CA ALA A 230 -4.37 0.93 -6.71
C ALA A 230 -3.19 1.61 -7.44
N GLY A 231 -2.56 2.60 -6.78
CA GLY A 231 -1.54 3.46 -7.40
C GLY A 231 -0.11 2.94 -7.31
N ALA A 232 0.28 2.30 -6.20
CA ALA A 232 1.70 1.97 -5.93
C ALA A 232 2.42 1.16 -7.01
N PRO A 233 1.79 0.24 -7.76
CA PRO A 233 2.46 -0.42 -8.89
C PRO A 233 2.85 0.51 -10.03
N TYR A 234 2.24 1.69 -10.14
CA TYR A 234 2.32 2.59 -11.30
C TYR A 234 2.84 3.98 -10.95
N LEU A 235 2.65 4.43 -9.71
CA LEU A 235 2.98 5.76 -9.21
C LEU A 235 4.08 5.66 -8.15
N ALA A 236 5.06 6.54 -8.21
CA ALA A 236 6.07 6.61 -7.17
C ALA A 236 5.43 7.04 -5.84
N VAL A 237 5.82 6.38 -4.76
CA VAL A 237 5.48 6.76 -3.40
C VAL A 237 6.67 7.52 -2.83
N ASP A 238 6.46 8.73 -2.34
CA ASP A 238 7.49 9.54 -1.69
C ASP A 238 7.00 10.01 -0.31
N MET A 239 7.39 9.25 0.73
CA MET A 239 7.05 9.58 2.12
C MET A 239 7.63 10.92 2.59
N ASN A 240 8.74 11.35 2.00
CA ASN A 240 9.52 12.49 2.47
C ASN A 240 9.76 13.54 1.39
N ALA A 241 8.77 13.73 0.48
CA ALA A 241 8.79 14.85 -0.44
C ALA A 241 8.99 16.17 0.32
N ALA A 242 9.94 16.99 -0.14
CA ALA A 242 10.45 18.14 0.62
C ALA A 242 9.36 19.13 1.08
N ASP A 243 8.35 19.35 0.24
CA ASP A 243 7.27 20.32 0.47
C ASP A 243 5.92 19.67 0.83
N ALA A 244 5.84 18.34 0.76
CA ALA A 244 4.61 17.58 0.98
C ALA A 244 4.86 16.22 1.67
N PRO A 245 5.50 16.16 2.85
CA PRO A 245 5.80 14.89 3.52
C PRO A 245 4.51 14.22 3.99
N LEU A 246 4.38 12.93 3.68
CA LEU A 246 3.23 12.12 4.09
C LEU A 246 3.36 11.67 5.55
N ASP A 247 2.25 11.52 6.27
CA ASP A 247 2.28 10.99 7.64
C ASP A 247 2.09 9.48 7.67
N ALA A 248 1.28 8.93 6.76
CA ALA A 248 1.16 7.50 6.57
C ALA A 248 0.81 7.15 5.12
N VAL A 249 1.25 5.97 4.71
CA VAL A 249 0.92 5.35 3.42
C VAL A 249 0.53 3.90 3.65
N VAL A 250 -0.55 3.46 2.99
CA VAL A 250 -0.96 2.06 2.97
C VAL A 250 -0.98 1.56 1.54
N PHE A 251 -0.55 0.32 1.34
CA PHE A 251 -0.65 -0.33 0.04
C PHE A 251 -0.62 -1.87 0.13
N SER A 252 -0.95 -2.49 -0.99
CA SER A 252 -1.11 -3.94 -1.09
C SER A 252 -0.11 -4.50 -2.10
N PRO A 253 1.05 -5.03 -1.67
CA PRO A 253 2.05 -5.59 -2.59
C PRO A 253 1.53 -6.71 -3.48
N HIS A 254 0.43 -7.42 -3.12
CA HIS A 254 -0.18 -8.42 -4.00
C HIS A 254 -0.70 -7.85 -5.33
N LYS A 255 -0.87 -6.53 -5.45
CA LYS A 255 -1.26 -5.86 -6.70
C LYS A 255 -0.09 -5.60 -7.64
N PHE A 256 1.13 -5.69 -7.14
CA PHE A 256 2.33 -5.64 -8.00
C PHE A 256 2.52 -6.96 -8.74
N ILE A 257 3.18 -6.88 -9.90
CA ILE A 257 3.62 -8.09 -10.60
C ILE A 257 4.60 -8.84 -9.69
N GLY A 258 4.42 -10.15 -9.53
CA GLY A 258 5.19 -10.99 -8.61
C GLY A 258 4.70 -10.94 -7.16
N GLY A 259 3.68 -10.13 -6.85
CA GLY A 259 3.20 -9.88 -5.50
C GLY A 259 2.10 -10.79 -4.92
N PRO A 260 1.36 -11.62 -5.69
CA PRO A 260 0.34 -12.48 -5.09
C PRO A 260 0.84 -13.28 -3.89
N GLY A 261 0.08 -13.28 -2.78
CA GLY A 261 0.47 -13.92 -1.53
C GLY A 261 1.43 -13.10 -0.67
N SER A 262 1.51 -11.77 -0.86
CA SER A 262 2.30 -10.88 -0.01
C SER A 262 1.46 -10.24 1.10
N SER A 263 2.13 -9.83 2.19
CA SER A 263 1.53 -9.01 3.25
C SER A 263 1.21 -7.61 2.76
N GLY A 264 0.19 -6.97 3.38
CA GLY A 264 -0.02 -5.54 3.25
C GLY A 264 1.09 -4.73 3.91
N VAL A 265 1.17 -3.45 3.58
CA VAL A 265 2.17 -2.53 4.13
C VAL A 265 1.48 -1.29 4.69
N LEU A 266 1.83 -0.94 5.92
CA LEU A 266 1.63 0.37 6.52
C LEU A 266 3.00 1.02 6.71
N ALA A 267 3.23 2.15 6.07
CA ALA A 267 4.35 3.03 6.39
C ALA A 267 3.81 4.26 7.13
N ILE A 268 4.41 4.62 8.27
CA ILE A 268 3.89 5.68 9.15
C ILE A 268 5.02 6.42 9.85
N LYS A 269 4.88 7.74 10.00
CA LYS A 269 5.83 8.53 10.80
C LYS A 269 5.71 8.21 12.28
N ARG A 270 6.82 7.90 12.94
CA ARG A 270 6.89 7.57 14.38
C ARG A 270 6.16 8.61 15.25
N LYS A 271 6.29 9.88 14.92
CA LYS A 271 5.71 11.00 15.68
C LYS A 271 4.19 11.05 15.73
N VAL A 272 3.50 10.33 14.82
CA VAL A 272 2.01 10.33 14.81
C VAL A 272 1.40 9.17 15.58
N LEU A 273 2.22 8.24 16.08
CA LEU A 273 1.77 7.15 16.94
C LEU A 273 1.22 7.69 18.26
N ARG A 274 0.02 7.29 18.62
CA ARG A 274 -0.66 7.71 19.85
C ARG A 274 -0.94 6.54 20.79
N ASN A 275 -1.05 5.33 20.26
CA ASN A 275 -1.28 4.12 21.04
C ASN A 275 0.02 3.31 21.17
N THR A 276 0.33 2.90 22.39
CA THR A 276 1.50 2.07 22.72
C THR A 276 1.16 0.60 22.89
N VAL A 277 -0.12 0.26 23.00
CA VAL A 277 -0.61 -1.12 22.99
C VAL A 277 -0.68 -1.58 21.53
N PRO A 278 -0.15 -2.75 21.17
CA PRO A 278 -0.19 -3.22 19.80
C PRO A 278 -1.61 -3.53 19.30
N ALA A 279 -1.83 -3.38 18.00
CA ALA A 279 -3.11 -3.71 17.35
C ALA A 279 -3.43 -5.20 17.45
N GLN A 280 -2.41 -6.06 17.38
CA GLN A 280 -2.52 -7.50 17.60
C GLN A 280 -1.69 -7.88 18.81
N ILE A 281 -2.37 -8.18 19.91
CA ILE A 281 -1.72 -8.58 21.18
C ILE A 281 -1.38 -10.06 21.11
N GLY A 282 -0.10 -10.43 21.38
CA GLY A 282 0.32 -11.83 21.36
C GLY A 282 1.82 -12.02 21.58
N GLY A 283 2.30 -13.23 21.34
CA GLY A 283 3.74 -13.52 21.36
C GLY A 283 4.51 -12.66 20.36
N GLY A 284 5.74 -12.28 20.70
CA GLY A 284 6.58 -11.41 19.88
C GLY A 284 6.34 -9.91 20.07
N THR A 285 5.22 -9.49 20.69
CA THR A 285 4.91 -8.07 20.92
C THR A 285 5.51 -7.51 22.22
N VAL A 286 6.00 -8.39 23.09
CA VAL A 286 6.51 -8.08 24.42
C VAL A 286 8.01 -8.25 24.49
N ARG A 287 8.67 -7.39 25.28
CA ARG A 287 10.07 -7.55 25.67
C ARG A 287 10.22 -8.47 26.87
N TYR A 288 9.27 -8.39 27.79
CA TYR A 288 9.29 -9.15 29.04
C TYR A 288 7.87 -9.46 29.55
N VAL A 289 7.69 -10.62 30.19
CA VAL A 289 6.43 -11.05 30.77
C VAL A 289 6.69 -11.67 32.14
N THR A 290 5.86 -11.33 33.13
CA THR A 290 5.73 -12.01 34.43
C THR A 290 4.32 -12.58 34.58
N PRO A 291 4.01 -13.33 35.63
CA PRO A 291 2.64 -13.79 35.88
C PRO A 291 1.60 -12.65 35.94
N ASP A 292 1.99 -11.48 36.44
CA ASP A 292 1.06 -10.38 36.71
C ASP A 292 1.35 -9.11 35.89
N TRP A 293 2.41 -9.09 35.10
CA TRP A 293 2.82 -7.89 34.37
C TRP A 293 3.58 -8.22 33.07
N HIS A 294 3.55 -7.28 32.12
CA HIS A 294 4.30 -7.38 30.86
C HIS A 294 4.80 -6.01 30.40
N GLU A 295 5.86 -6.02 29.62
CA GLU A 295 6.44 -4.85 28.97
C GLU A 295 6.37 -5.03 27.44
N TRP A 296 5.74 -4.09 26.77
CA TRP A 296 5.68 -4.11 25.30
C TRP A 296 7.06 -3.86 24.69
N HIS A 297 7.28 -4.40 23.51
CA HIS A 297 8.51 -4.13 22.77
C HIS A 297 8.58 -2.62 22.43
N PRO A 298 9.72 -1.95 22.69
CA PRO A 298 9.85 -0.49 22.50
C PRO A 298 9.81 -0.08 21.02
N ASP A 299 10.30 -0.95 20.13
CA ASP A 299 10.24 -0.70 18.69
C ASP A 299 8.88 -1.07 18.12
N PRO A 300 8.15 -0.10 17.52
CA PRO A 300 6.85 -0.35 16.93
C PRO A 300 6.87 -1.36 15.78
N GLU A 301 7.95 -1.44 15.00
CA GLU A 301 8.07 -2.39 13.89
C GLU A 301 8.02 -3.85 14.38
N HIS A 302 8.57 -4.12 15.56
CA HIS A 302 8.48 -5.44 16.20
C HIS A 302 7.17 -5.59 16.99
N ARG A 303 6.77 -4.56 17.71
CA ARG A 303 5.58 -4.60 18.56
C ARG A 303 4.29 -4.85 17.79
N GLU A 304 4.15 -4.28 16.61
CA GLU A 304 2.91 -4.38 15.81
C GLU A 304 2.81 -5.67 14.98
N GLU A 305 3.82 -6.51 15.01
CA GLU A 305 3.87 -7.75 14.23
C GLU A 305 3.80 -8.99 15.13
N GLY A 306 2.73 -9.07 15.95
CA GLY A 306 2.50 -10.13 16.90
C GLY A 306 2.24 -11.51 16.25
N GLY A 307 2.64 -12.57 16.96
CA GLY A 307 2.55 -13.94 16.48
C GLY A 307 3.68 -14.29 15.51
N THR A 308 3.56 -15.41 14.81
CA THR A 308 4.46 -15.70 13.68
C THR A 308 4.01 -14.87 12.49
N PRO A 309 4.75 -13.82 12.11
CA PRO A 309 4.31 -12.93 11.03
C PRO A 309 4.41 -13.62 9.67
N GLY A 310 3.80 -13.00 8.66
CA GLY A 310 3.92 -13.42 7.26
C GLY A 310 5.35 -13.24 6.73
N ILE A 311 6.22 -14.19 7.01
CA ILE A 311 7.66 -14.11 6.72
C ILE A 311 7.91 -14.16 5.21
N VAL A 312 7.44 -15.21 4.54
CA VAL A 312 7.57 -15.39 3.08
C VAL A 312 6.80 -14.30 2.36
N GLU A 313 5.64 -13.93 2.89
CA GLU A 313 4.75 -12.90 2.37
C GLU A 313 5.43 -11.53 2.36
N SER A 314 6.15 -11.16 3.41
CA SER A 314 6.90 -9.89 3.48
C SER A 314 8.09 -9.87 2.52
N ILE A 315 8.84 -10.97 2.43
CA ILE A 315 9.97 -11.12 1.50
C ILE A 315 9.48 -11.04 0.05
N ARG A 316 8.41 -11.75 -0.30
CA ARG A 316 7.78 -11.70 -1.64
C ARG A 316 7.32 -10.28 -1.96
N GLY A 317 6.65 -9.62 -1.01
CA GLY A 317 6.17 -8.25 -1.17
C GLY A 317 7.30 -7.27 -1.47
N ALA A 318 8.40 -7.34 -0.75
CA ALA A 318 9.57 -6.50 -0.98
C ALA A 318 10.20 -6.71 -2.38
N MET A 319 10.33 -7.97 -2.80
CA MET A 319 10.80 -8.29 -4.14
C MET A 319 9.89 -7.69 -5.22
N ALA A 320 8.58 -7.85 -5.09
CA ALA A 320 7.61 -7.31 -6.03
C ALA A 320 7.63 -5.77 -6.07
N VAL A 321 7.66 -5.11 -4.93
CA VAL A 321 7.71 -3.64 -4.81
C VAL A 321 9.01 -3.04 -5.39
N SER A 322 10.09 -3.79 -5.40
CA SER A 322 11.35 -3.33 -6.01
C SER A 322 11.31 -3.24 -7.54
N ILE A 323 10.39 -3.96 -8.21
CA ILE A 323 10.33 -4.05 -9.69
C ILE A 323 10.02 -2.71 -10.35
N PRO A 324 8.96 -1.96 -9.98
CA PRO A 324 8.67 -0.67 -10.61
C PRO A 324 9.82 0.33 -10.51
N LYS A 325 10.52 0.35 -9.37
CA LYS A 325 11.70 1.21 -9.20
C LYS A 325 12.82 0.85 -10.18
N LYS A 326 13.05 -0.44 -10.46
CA LYS A 326 14.03 -0.91 -11.45
C LYS A 326 13.62 -0.57 -12.88
N ILE A 327 12.35 -0.66 -13.23
CA ILE A 327 11.82 -0.25 -14.54
C ILE A 327 11.91 1.27 -14.70
N GLY A 328 11.67 2.01 -13.62
CA GLY A 328 11.52 3.47 -13.58
C GLY A 328 10.07 3.90 -13.77
N TYR A 329 9.54 4.63 -12.80
CA TYR A 329 8.14 5.10 -12.82
C TYR A 329 7.81 6.00 -14.01
N GLN A 330 8.78 6.80 -14.48
CA GLN A 330 8.60 7.60 -15.69
C GLN A 330 8.35 6.70 -16.91
N ARG A 331 9.12 5.62 -17.05
CA ARG A 331 8.94 4.65 -18.14
C ARG A 331 7.60 3.93 -18.05
N ILE A 332 7.20 3.55 -16.84
CA ILE A 332 5.87 2.96 -16.61
C ILE A 332 4.78 3.95 -17.05
N ALA A 333 4.84 5.20 -16.62
CA ALA A 333 3.85 6.22 -16.97
C ALA A 333 3.74 6.45 -18.50
N GLU A 334 4.86 6.44 -19.23
CA GLU A 334 4.87 6.55 -20.69
C GLU A 334 4.12 5.39 -21.35
N ILE A 335 4.39 4.15 -20.91
CA ILE A 335 3.75 2.93 -21.43
C ILE A 335 2.25 2.94 -21.11
N GLU A 336 1.88 3.23 -19.87
CA GLU A 336 0.49 3.30 -19.43
C GLU A 336 -0.30 4.37 -20.18
N LYS A 337 0.30 5.54 -20.41
CA LYS A 337 -0.30 6.61 -21.21
C LYS A 337 -0.52 6.21 -22.68
N GLN A 338 0.40 5.45 -23.25
CA GLN A 338 0.25 4.90 -24.60
C GLN A 338 -0.91 3.89 -24.65
N HIS A 339 -0.94 2.93 -23.72
CA HIS A 339 -2.00 1.92 -23.64
C HIS A 339 -3.37 2.56 -23.42
N ARG A 340 -3.45 3.57 -22.54
CA ARG A 340 -4.68 4.32 -22.31
C ARG A 340 -5.21 4.98 -23.57
N ARG A 341 -4.36 5.68 -24.32
CA ARG A 341 -4.73 6.33 -25.59
C ARG A 341 -5.24 5.32 -26.63
N GLU A 342 -4.58 4.18 -26.75
CA GLU A 342 -4.99 3.12 -27.65
C GLU A 342 -6.34 2.54 -27.27
N ALA A 343 -6.58 2.25 -25.99
CA ALA A 343 -7.84 1.76 -25.48
C ALA A 343 -8.97 2.79 -25.69
N GLU A 344 -8.76 4.05 -25.31
CA GLU A 344 -9.74 5.12 -25.48
C GLU A 344 -10.16 5.31 -26.94
N LYS A 345 -9.21 5.24 -27.87
CA LYS A 345 -9.50 5.29 -29.30
C LYS A 345 -10.42 4.16 -29.74
N ARG A 346 -10.18 2.94 -29.26
CA ARG A 346 -11.02 1.78 -29.60
C ARG A 346 -12.40 1.87 -28.98
N PHE A 347 -12.50 2.32 -27.74
CA PHE A 347 -13.78 2.51 -27.04
C PHE A 347 -14.67 3.53 -27.74
N GLN A 348 -14.07 4.63 -28.25
CA GLN A 348 -14.81 5.65 -29.01
C GLN A 348 -15.39 5.12 -30.34
N MET A 349 -14.81 4.05 -30.89
CA MET A 349 -15.26 3.40 -32.13
C MET A 349 -16.28 2.26 -31.87
N THR A 350 -16.63 1.99 -30.61
CA THR A 350 -17.53 0.92 -30.23
C THR A 350 -18.90 1.48 -29.86
N ASP A 351 -19.91 1.20 -30.67
CA ASP A 351 -21.27 1.67 -30.42
C ASP A 351 -21.84 1.10 -29.11
N GLY A 352 -22.56 1.93 -28.35
CA GLY A 352 -23.21 1.53 -27.10
C GLY A 352 -22.27 1.41 -25.90
N LEU A 353 -20.99 1.77 -26.05
CA LEU A 353 -20.03 1.75 -24.95
C LEU A 353 -19.89 3.15 -24.35
N GLU A 354 -20.25 3.32 -23.08
CA GLU A 354 -20.10 4.57 -22.34
C GLU A 354 -19.09 4.40 -21.21
N ARG A 355 -18.07 5.27 -21.20
CA ARG A 355 -17.07 5.26 -20.15
C ARG A 355 -17.50 6.15 -18.98
N LEU A 356 -17.43 5.64 -17.75
CA LEU A 356 -17.66 6.38 -16.53
C LEU A 356 -16.46 7.28 -16.17
N GLY A 357 -16.74 8.42 -15.59
CA GLY A 357 -15.74 9.40 -15.12
C GLY A 357 -15.29 10.41 -16.17
N PRO A 358 -14.56 11.44 -15.76
CA PRO A 358 -14.14 12.54 -16.63
C PRO A 358 -13.07 12.09 -17.64
N ARG A 359 -13.12 12.65 -18.84
CA ARG A 359 -12.19 12.27 -19.93
C ARG A 359 -10.84 12.98 -19.88
N HIS A 360 -10.71 14.02 -19.07
CA HIS A 360 -9.53 14.91 -19.08
C HIS A 360 -8.69 14.84 -17.81
N ALA A 361 -9.12 14.10 -16.78
CA ALA A 361 -8.32 13.89 -15.59
C ALA A 361 -7.07 13.06 -15.88
N ASP A 362 -6.03 13.25 -15.10
CA ASP A 362 -4.89 12.32 -15.10
C ASP A 362 -5.36 10.96 -14.56
N GLN A 363 -5.08 9.90 -15.31
CA GLN A 363 -5.66 8.58 -15.08
C GLN A 363 -4.67 7.46 -15.40
N LEU A 364 -4.68 6.45 -14.57
CA LEU A 364 -4.18 5.11 -14.90
C LEU A 364 -5.11 4.45 -15.96
N PRO A 365 -4.64 3.45 -16.72
CA PRO A 365 -5.47 2.72 -17.69
C PRO A 365 -6.44 1.74 -16.98
N ILE A 366 -7.25 2.28 -16.09
CA ILE A 366 -8.34 1.62 -15.40
C ILE A 366 -9.64 2.20 -15.97
N PHE A 367 -10.50 1.36 -16.52
CA PHE A 367 -11.69 1.77 -17.23
C PHE A 367 -12.93 1.15 -16.61
N SER A 368 -13.93 1.98 -16.31
CA SER A 368 -15.28 1.56 -15.92
C SER A 368 -16.26 1.96 -17.03
N MET A 369 -17.13 1.04 -17.40
CA MET A 369 -18.06 1.18 -18.52
C MET A 369 -19.44 0.71 -18.12
#